data_2859fcabc3c52a170d805c92d622c504
#
_entry.id   2859fcabc3c52a170d805c92d622c504
#
_cell.length_a   1.000
_cell.length_b   1.000
_cell.length_c   1.000
_cell.angle_alpha   90.00
_cell.angle_beta   90.00
_cell.angle_gamma   90.00
#
_symmetry.space_group_name_H-M   'P 1'
#
loop_
_entity.id
_entity.type
_entity.pdbx_description
1 polymer ?
#
loop_
_entity_poly.entity_id
_entity_poly.type
_entity_poly.pdbx_seq_one_letter_code
_entity_poly.pdbx_strand_id
1 'polypeptide(L)'
;LELPPAVAEWGDVPGARRLDRVLFRCWLRLDPTLVGFLLSQIQQGELYTVHEIDRPGKAPRRIAEPDRVLKFVQRRILERVLEQMEIHPAAHGFVKGRSIFTNAEQHTQKAIVIALDARDFFPTITFKRVNGMFIKSGFAADTAGKLAGLCCFRGRLPQGAPTSPMISNLICRRLDGRLSGLLTKFGGTYTRYGDDMTFSGPEQILSLLPL
;
A
#
# COMPACT_ATOMS: atom_id res chain seq x y z
N LEU A 1 0.44 -21.12 -11.24
CA LEU A 1 1.37 -20.38 -12.11
C LEU A 1 2.17 -19.47 -11.19
N GLU A 2 3.40 -19.91 -10.92
CA GLU A 2 4.38 -19.10 -10.19
C GLU A 2 4.64 -17.79 -10.92
N LEU A 3 4.97 -16.73 -10.19
CA LEU A 3 5.54 -15.51 -10.77
C LEU A 3 6.70 -15.96 -11.67
N PRO A 4 6.80 -15.44 -12.89
CA PRO A 4 8.04 -15.60 -13.62
C PRO A 4 9.19 -15.12 -12.74
N PRO A 5 10.38 -15.77 -12.82
CA PRO A 5 11.51 -15.47 -11.95
C PRO A 5 11.74 -13.97 -11.92
N ALA A 6 11.82 -13.46 -10.72
CA ALA A 6 12.01 -12.07 -10.31
C ALA A 6 11.70 -11.01 -11.38
N VAL A 7 10.67 -10.21 -11.18
CA VAL A 7 10.37 -8.98 -11.95
C VAL A 7 11.63 -8.10 -12.11
N ALA A 8 12.66 -8.31 -11.30
CA ALA A 8 13.99 -7.70 -11.41
C ALA A 8 14.74 -8.01 -12.72
N GLU A 9 14.44 -9.11 -13.40
CA GLU A 9 15.06 -9.45 -14.69
C GLU A 9 14.40 -8.75 -15.89
N TRP A 10 13.34 -7.99 -15.67
CA TRP A 10 12.55 -7.32 -16.71
C TRP A 10 12.92 -5.84 -16.90
N GLY A 11 13.97 -5.36 -16.20
CA GLY A 11 14.50 -4.01 -16.37
C GLY A 11 15.17 -3.84 -17.73
N ASP A 12 14.82 -2.76 -18.47
CA ASP A 12 15.46 -2.26 -19.69
C ASP A 12 15.54 -3.19 -20.92
N VAL A 13 14.62 -4.11 -21.10
CA VAL A 13 14.53 -4.91 -22.32
C VAL A 13 13.91 -4.06 -23.44
N PRO A 14 14.58 -3.95 -24.63
CA PRO A 14 13.95 -3.40 -25.83
C PRO A 14 12.69 -4.20 -26.16
N GLY A 15 11.52 -3.60 -25.92
CA GLY A 15 10.23 -4.30 -26.05
C GLY A 15 9.26 -4.11 -24.87
N ALA A 16 9.52 -3.19 -23.93
CA ALA A 16 8.68 -2.90 -22.76
C ALA A 16 7.17 -2.85 -23.09
N ARG A 17 6.77 -2.32 -24.26
CA ARG A 17 5.37 -2.34 -24.71
C ARG A 17 4.82 -3.75 -24.96
N ARG A 18 5.68 -4.70 -25.32
CA ARG A 18 5.29 -6.12 -25.53
C ARG A 18 5.10 -6.82 -24.17
N LEU A 19 5.96 -6.51 -23.21
CA LEU A 19 5.85 -7.01 -21.84
C LEU A 19 4.59 -6.48 -21.11
N ASP A 20 4.22 -5.21 -21.33
CA ASP A 20 2.97 -4.65 -20.85
C ASP A 20 1.75 -5.44 -21.33
N ARG A 21 1.70 -5.76 -22.63
CA ARG A 21 0.62 -6.56 -23.21
C ARG A 21 0.56 -7.97 -22.60
N VAL A 22 1.71 -8.59 -22.36
CA VAL A 22 1.81 -9.91 -21.71
C VAL A 22 1.32 -9.82 -20.26
N LEU A 23 1.76 -8.82 -19.50
CA LEU A 23 1.30 -8.62 -18.13
C LEU A 23 -0.23 -8.47 -18.07
N PHE A 24 -0.79 -7.53 -18.83
CA PHE A 24 -2.22 -7.27 -18.75
C PHE A 24 -3.06 -8.42 -19.32
N ARG A 25 -2.71 -9.00 -20.46
CA ARG A 25 -3.48 -10.10 -21.06
C ARG A 25 -3.28 -11.44 -20.38
N CYS A 26 -2.03 -11.85 -20.18
CA CYS A 26 -1.74 -13.21 -19.70
C CYS A 26 -1.80 -13.31 -18.18
N TRP A 27 -1.26 -12.32 -17.49
CA TRP A 27 -1.17 -12.34 -16.03
C TRP A 27 -2.40 -11.78 -15.35
N LEU A 28 -2.78 -10.55 -15.66
CA LEU A 28 -3.98 -9.93 -15.11
C LEU A 28 -5.26 -10.38 -15.82
N ARG A 29 -5.15 -11.05 -16.98
CA ARG A 29 -6.27 -11.42 -17.85
C ARG A 29 -7.17 -10.22 -18.14
N LEU A 30 -6.57 -9.08 -18.45
CA LEU A 30 -7.23 -7.83 -18.80
C LEU A 30 -6.91 -7.46 -20.24
N ASP A 31 -7.89 -6.98 -20.97
CA ASP A 31 -7.67 -6.42 -22.30
C ASP A 31 -6.96 -5.06 -22.18
N PRO A 32 -5.86 -4.80 -22.92
CA PRO A 32 -5.17 -3.51 -22.90
C PRO A 32 -6.08 -2.33 -23.30
N THR A 33 -7.08 -2.55 -24.14
CA THR A 33 -8.06 -1.52 -24.53
C THR A 33 -8.92 -1.14 -23.32
N LEU A 34 -9.39 -2.13 -22.55
CA LEU A 34 -10.09 -1.89 -21.29
C LEU A 34 -9.24 -1.10 -20.30
N VAL A 35 -7.94 -1.44 -20.17
CA VAL A 35 -7.01 -0.71 -19.29
C VAL A 35 -6.90 0.76 -19.72
N GLY A 36 -6.75 1.04 -21.02
CA GLY A 36 -6.70 2.39 -21.56
C GLY A 36 -7.99 3.16 -21.30
N PHE A 37 -9.13 2.54 -21.53
CA PHE A 37 -10.46 3.11 -21.25
C PHE A 37 -10.60 3.47 -19.76
N LEU A 38 -10.32 2.54 -18.85
CA LEU A 38 -10.44 2.78 -17.41
C LEU A 38 -9.53 3.93 -16.96
N LEU A 39 -8.28 4.00 -17.43
CA LEU A 39 -7.38 5.09 -17.13
C LEU A 39 -7.91 6.44 -17.58
N SER A 40 -8.50 6.52 -18.78
CA SER A 40 -9.16 7.73 -19.29
C SER A 40 -10.31 8.16 -18.39
N GLN A 41 -11.19 7.23 -18.00
CA GLN A 41 -12.34 7.51 -17.14
C GLN A 41 -11.90 7.96 -15.72
N ILE A 42 -10.88 7.34 -15.16
CA ILE A 42 -10.31 7.75 -13.84
C ILE A 42 -9.75 9.18 -13.91
N GLN A 43 -9.08 9.55 -15.00
CA GLN A 43 -8.57 10.92 -15.21
C GLN A 43 -9.68 11.95 -15.30
N GLN A 44 -10.85 11.59 -15.84
CA GLN A 44 -12.04 12.43 -15.89
C GLN A 44 -12.77 12.52 -14.54
N GLY A 45 -12.34 11.76 -13.54
CA GLY A 45 -12.96 11.73 -12.21
C GLY A 45 -14.10 10.73 -12.08
N GLU A 46 -14.34 9.95 -13.13
CA GLU A 46 -15.32 8.88 -13.17
C GLU A 46 -14.83 7.60 -12.46
N LEU A 47 -15.69 6.59 -12.35
CA LEU A 47 -15.44 5.28 -11.76
C LEU A 47 -15.21 5.28 -10.24
N TYR A 48 -15.43 6.40 -9.56
CA TYR A 48 -15.41 6.46 -8.10
C TYR A 48 -16.63 7.21 -7.56
N THR A 49 -17.31 6.61 -6.60
CA THR A 49 -18.31 7.29 -5.79
C THR A 49 -17.68 7.73 -4.49
N VAL A 50 -17.78 9.02 -4.16
CA VAL A 50 -17.22 9.57 -2.92
C VAL A 50 -18.33 9.69 -1.89
N HIS A 51 -18.15 9.00 -0.76
CA HIS A 51 -19.02 9.08 0.42
C HIS A 51 -18.31 9.87 1.52
N GLU A 52 -19.04 10.72 2.21
CA GLU A 52 -18.57 11.38 3.44
C GLU A 52 -19.22 10.71 4.64
N ILE A 53 -18.39 10.25 5.58
CA ILE A 53 -18.84 9.65 6.83
C ILE A 53 -18.56 10.64 7.95
N ASP A 54 -19.62 11.15 8.58
CA ASP A 54 -19.52 12.02 9.72
C ASP A 54 -18.87 11.30 10.91
N ARG A 55 -18.00 12.03 11.61
CA ARG A 55 -17.34 11.54 12.83
C ARG A 55 -17.49 12.59 13.92
N PRO A 56 -18.15 12.28 15.06
CA PRO A 56 -18.29 13.22 16.15
C PRO A 56 -16.92 13.81 16.57
N GLY A 57 -16.80 15.14 16.57
CA GLY A 57 -15.59 15.85 17.00
C GLY A 57 -14.37 15.75 16.06
N LYS A 58 -14.51 15.16 14.86
CA LYS A 58 -13.45 15.08 13.85
C LYS A 58 -13.97 15.48 12.47
N ALA A 59 -13.07 15.87 11.57
CA ALA A 59 -13.43 16.12 10.17
C ALA A 59 -14.07 14.86 9.53
N PRO A 60 -15.07 15.02 8.65
CA PRO A 60 -15.71 13.92 7.94
C PRO A 60 -14.66 13.06 7.20
N ARG A 61 -14.87 11.75 7.21
CA ARG A 61 -14.01 10.81 6.52
C ARG A 61 -14.50 10.60 5.09
N ARG A 62 -13.66 10.89 4.11
CA ARG A 62 -13.97 10.66 2.71
C ARG A 62 -13.58 9.25 2.29
N ILE A 63 -14.56 8.47 1.85
CA ILE A 63 -14.35 7.15 1.26
C ILE A 63 -14.65 7.25 -0.23
N ALA A 64 -13.65 6.92 -1.05
CA ALA A 64 -13.79 6.85 -2.48
C ALA A 64 -13.90 5.37 -2.90
N GLU A 65 -15.12 4.94 -3.15
CA GLU A 65 -15.41 3.57 -3.56
C GLU A 65 -15.32 3.45 -5.09
N PRO A 66 -14.45 2.55 -5.62
CA PRO A 66 -14.39 2.29 -7.05
C PRO A 66 -15.66 1.58 -7.52
N ASP A 67 -16.08 1.85 -8.75
CA ASP A 67 -17.19 1.15 -9.39
C ASP A 67 -16.91 -0.36 -9.51
N ARG A 68 -17.93 -1.11 -9.92
CA ARG A 68 -17.85 -2.58 -10.00
C ARG A 68 -16.73 -3.07 -10.92
N VAL A 69 -16.53 -2.41 -12.07
CA VAL A 69 -15.55 -2.83 -13.08
C VAL A 69 -14.14 -2.51 -12.59
N LEU A 70 -13.90 -1.29 -12.13
CA LEU A 70 -12.60 -0.89 -11.57
C LEU A 70 -12.25 -1.71 -10.34
N LYS A 71 -13.21 -1.96 -9.44
CA LYS A 71 -13.05 -2.80 -8.25
C LYS A 71 -12.60 -4.23 -8.60
N PHE A 72 -13.18 -4.81 -9.66
CA PHE A 72 -12.76 -6.11 -10.18
C PHE A 72 -11.31 -6.09 -10.69
N VAL A 73 -10.94 -5.06 -11.46
CA VAL A 73 -9.57 -4.88 -11.95
C VAL A 73 -8.58 -4.71 -10.79
N GLN A 74 -8.92 -3.88 -9.82
CA GLN A 74 -8.09 -3.66 -8.63
C GLN A 74 -7.92 -4.93 -7.78
N ARG A 75 -8.95 -5.78 -7.65
CA ARG A 75 -8.81 -7.08 -6.98
C ARG A 75 -7.83 -7.99 -7.71
N ARG A 76 -7.86 -8.00 -9.05
CA ARG A 76 -6.86 -8.77 -9.81
C ARG A 76 -5.44 -8.25 -9.63
N ILE A 77 -5.26 -6.93 -9.58
CA ILE A 77 -3.95 -6.32 -9.28
C ILE A 77 -3.52 -6.73 -7.87
N LEU A 78 -4.42 -6.68 -6.88
CA LEU A 78 -4.14 -7.10 -5.51
C LEU A 78 -3.65 -8.55 -5.48
N GLU A 79 -4.48 -9.48 -5.95
CA GLU A 79 -4.24 -10.92 -5.83
C GLU A 79 -3.02 -11.39 -6.63
N ARG A 80 -2.84 -10.85 -7.84
CA ARG A 80 -1.83 -11.36 -8.78
C ARG A 80 -0.52 -10.61 -8.79
N VAL A 81 -0.49 -9.39 -8.27
CA VAL A 81 0.69 -8.55 -8.26
C VAL A 81 1.10 -8.18 -6.84
N LEU A 82 0.22 -7.51 -6.09
CA LEU A 82 0.60 -6.91 -4.83
C LEU A 82 0.82 -7.95 -3.72
N GLU A 83 -0.02 -8.97 -3.61
CA GLU A 83 0.09 -10.04 -2.61
C GLU A 83 1.33 -10.93 -2.80
N GLN A 84 1.96 -10.85 -3.98
CA GLN A 84 3.22 -11.55 -4.25
C GLN A 84 4.45 -10.77 -3.76
N MET A 85 4.26 -9.51 -3.35
CA MET A 85 5.34 -8.65 -2.88
C MET A 85 5.52 -8.77 -1.37
N GLU A 86 6.77 -8.75 -0.93
CA GLU A 86 7.11 -8.87 0.47
C GLU A 86 6.85 -7.57 1.23
N ILE A 87 6.08 -7.64 2.32
CA ILE A 87 5.86 -6.57 3.28
C ILE A 87 6.79 -6.71 4.49
N HIS A 88 6.94 -5.62 5.25
CA HIS A 88 7.77 -5.67 6.46
C HIS A 88 7.08 -6.46 7.59
N PRO A 89 7.81 -7.26 8.39
CA PRO A 89 7.25 -8.03 9.50
C PRO A 89 6.52 -7.20 10.55
N ALA A 90 6.88 -5.94 10.75
CA ALA A 90 6.20 -5.04 11.69
C ALA A 90 4.79 -4.60 11.24
N ALA A 91 4.40 -4.80 9.96
CA ALA A 91 3.06 -4.48 9.48
C ALA A 91 2.07 -5.56 9.92
N HIS A 92 1.10 -5.23 10.76
CA HIS A 92 0.03 -6.14 11.23
C HIS A 92 -1.32 -5.82 10.57
N GLY A 93 -1.62 -4.57 10.29
CA GLY A 93 -2.85 -4.17 9.61
C GLY A 93 -2.89 -4.61 8.16
N PHE A 94 -4.06 -5.11 7.71
CA PHE A 94 -4.32 -5.53 6.33
C PHE A 94 -3.45 -6.71 5.84
N VAL A 95 -2.97 -7.52 6.75
CA VAL A 95 -2.09 -8.67 6.47
C VAL A 95 -2.82 -9.96 6.79
N LYS A 96 -2.85 -10.89 5.84
CA LYS A 96 -3.47 -12.20 6.05
C LYS A 96 -2.81 -12.94 7.22
N GLY A 97 -3.63 -13.47 8.13
CA GLY A 97 -3.16 -14.18 9.32
C GLY A 97 -2.70 -13.28 10.47
N ARG A 98 -2.79 -11.93 10.32
CA ARG A 98 -2.51 -10.96 11.38
C ARG A 98 -3.78 -10.22 11.82
N SER A 99 -3.82 -9.75 13.05
CA SER A 99 -4.96 -9.08 13.66
C SER A 99 -4.52 -8.01 14.65
N ILE A 100 -5.47 -7.28 15.21
CA ILE A 100 -5.22 -6.37 16.33
C ILE A 100 -4.63 -7.11 17.54
N PHE A 101 -5.02 -8.38 17.76
CA PHE A 101 -4.48 -9.21 18.84
C PHE A 101 -3.02 -9.55 18.61
N THR A 102 -2.64 -10.02 17.41
CA THR A 102 -1.24 -10.31 17.09
C THR A 102 -0.37 -9.05 17.12
N ASN A 103 -0.95 -7.87 16.86
CA ASN A 103 -0.27 -6.60 17.03
C ASN A 103 -0.05 -6.28 18.52
N ALA A 104 -1.10 -6.38 19.34
CA ALA A 104 -1.04 -6.08 20.78
C ALA A 104 -0.11 -7.03 21.53
N GLU A 105 -0.08 -8.30 21.17
CA GLU A 105 0.82 -9.31 21.77
C GLU A 105 2.30 -8.89 21.75
N GLN A 106 2.74 -8.19 20.72
CA GLN A 106 4.14 -7.72 20.59
C GLN A 106 4.51 -6.68 21.66
N HIS A 107 3.51 -6.08 22.30
CA HIS A 107 3.66 -4.96 23.23
C HIS A 107 3.29 -5.32 24.67
N THR A 108 2.95 -6.58 24.94
CA THR A 108 2.65 -7.05 26.30
C THR A 108 3.89 -7.04 27.19
N GLN A 109 3.70 -6.83 28.48
CA GLN A 109 4.79 -6.85 29.51
C GLN A 109 5.92 -5.85 29.23
N LYS A 110 5.64 -4.74 28.55
CA LYS A 110 6.59 -3.65 28.31
C LYS A 110 6.37 -2.53 29.33
N ALA A 111 7.46 -1.92 29.82
CA ALA A 111 7.38 -0.81 30.75
C ALA A 111 6.69 0.42 30.15
N ILE A 112 6.98 0.68 28.87
CA ILE A 112 6.43 1.83 28.12
C ILE A 112 5.76 1.32 26.85
N VAL A 113 4.57 1.87 26.53
CA VAL A 113 3.89 1.69 25.24
C VAL A 113 3.45 3.07 24.74
N ILE A 114 3.85 3.42 23.52
CA ILE A 114 3.53 4.68 22.85
C ILE A 114 2.77 4.36 21.57
N ALA A 115 1.61 4.98 21.38
CA ALA A 115 0.81 4.88 20.16
C ALA A 115 0.82 6.21 19.42
N LEU A 116 1.07 6.18 18.13
CA LEU A 116 1.02 7.32 17.22
C LEU A 116 0.10 7.00 16.05
N ASP A 117 -0.77 7.94 15.69
CA ASP A 117 -1.65 7.86 14.52
C ASP A 117 -1.12 8.72 13.38
N ALA A 118 -1.00 8.16 12.19
CA ALA A 118 -0.58 8.89 11.00
C ALA A 118 -1.76 9.65 10.38
N ARG A 119 -1.76 10.97 10.55
CA ARG A 119 -2.81 11.84 10.00
C ARG A 119 -2.92 11.69 8.49
N ASP A 120 -4.16 11.56 8.00
CA ASP A 120 -4.51 11.48 6.57
C ASP A 120 -3.68 10.42 5.81
N PHE A 121 -3.47 9.25 6.43
CA PHE A 121 -2.53 8.22 5.99
C PHE A 121 -2.65 7.89 4.50
N PHE A 122 -3.81 7.43 4.02
CA PHE A 122 -4.00 7.09 2.61
C PHE A 122 -3.85 8.29 1.67
N PRO A 123 -4.47 9.46 1.94
CA PRO A 123 -4.32 10.66 1.11
C PRO A 123 -2.89 11.20 1.02
N THR A 124 -2.00 10.92 1.98
CA THR A 124 -0.58 11.32 1.91
C THR A 124 0.22 10.48 0.91
N ILE A 125 -0.29 9.32 0.51
CA ILE A 125 0.33 8.43 -0.47
C ILE A 125 -0.05 8.92 -1.87
N THR A 126 0.86 9.64 -2.51
CA THR A 126 0.66 10.21 -3.84
C THR A 126 0.85 9.18 -4.96
N PHE A 127 0.28 9.44 -6.14
CA PHE A 127 0.53 8.69 -7.37
C PHE A 127 2.04 8.48 -7.62
N LYS A 128 2.86 9.52 -7.42
CA LYS A 128 4.32 9.43 -7.61
C LYS A 128 4.94 8.36 -6.70
N ARG A 129 4.48 8.25 -5.45
CA ARG A 129 4.96 7.21 -4.51
C ARG A 129 4.52 5.82 -4.95
N VAL A 130 3.26 5.67 -5.38
CA VAL A 130 2.73 4.38 -5.89
C VAL A 130 3.45 3.95 -7.16
N ASN A 131 3.62 4.86 -8.13
CA ASN A 131 4.39 4.59 -9.34
C ASN A 131 5.84 4.21 -9.02
N GLY A 132 6.50 4.96 -8.16
CA GLY A 132 7.87 4.67 -7.71
C GLY A 132 7.99 3.33 -6.98
N MET A 133 6.97 2.88 -6.27
CA MET A 133 6.91 1.56 -5.65
C MET A 133 6.92 0.47 -6.74
N PHE A 134 6.06 0.56 -7.75
CA PHE A 134 6.03 -0.40 -8.87
C PHE A 134 7.34 -0.43 -9.66
N ILE A 135 7.94 0.74 -9.96
CA ILE A 135 9.25 0.81 -10.63
C ILE A 135 10.33 0.09 -9.79
N LYS A 136 10.38 0.35 -8.50
CA LYS A 136 11.34 -0.32 -7.58
C LYS A 136 11.11 -1.82 -7.45
N SER A 137 9.90 -2.27 -7.70
CA SER A 137 9.55 -3.70 -7.76
C SER A 137 9.87 -4.34 -9.11
N GLY A 138 10.56 -3.63 -10.03
CA GLY A 138 11.04 -4.14 -11.31
C GLY A 138 10.08 -3.94 -12.50
N PHE A 139 8.97 -3.21 -12.35
CA PHE A 139 8.10 -2.92 -13.48
C PHE A 139 8.66 -1.82 -14.37
N ALA A 140 8.55 -1.98 -15.69
CA ALA A 140 8.86 -0.91 -16.65
C ALA A 140 8.02 0.35 -16.36
N ALA A 141 8.57 1.53 -16.66
CA ALA A 141 7.94 2.81 -16.29
C ALA A 141 6.50 2.97 -16.82
N ASP A 142 6.22 2.52 -18.04
CA ASP A 142 4.88 2.57 -18.64
C ASP A 142 3.90 1.64 -17.91
N THR A 143 4.32 0.40 -17.62
CA THR A 143 3.53 -0.56 -16.83
C THR A 143 3.27 -0.05 -15.42
N ALA A 144 4.29 0.45 -14.74
CA ALA A 144 4.19 1.02 -13.41
C ALA A 144 3.21 2.20 -13.39
N GLY A 145 3.27 3.07 -14.40
CA GLY A 145 2.35 4.19 -14.56
C GLY A 145 0.89 3.74 -14.72
N LYS A 146 0.64 2.72 -15.53
CA LYS A 146 -0.71 2.15 -15.72
C LYS A 146 -1.23 1.50 -14.45
N LEU A 147 -0.42 0.66 -13.77
CA LEU A 147 -0.80 0.03 -12.50
C LEU A 147 -1.09 1.08 -11.43
N ALA A 148 -0.23 2.09 -11.29
CA ALA A 148 -0.45 3.19 -10.36
C ALA A 148 -1.71 4.00 -10.70
N GLY A 149 -1.98 4.25 -11.98
CA GLY A 149 -3.18 4.93 -12.46
C GLY A 149 -4.47 4.19 -12.09
N LEU A 150 -4.49 2.86 -12.25
CA LEU A 150 -5.63 2.02 -11.87
C LEU A 150 -5.84 1.93 -10.35
N CYS A 151 -4.80 2.19 -9.55
CA CYS A 151 -4.86 2.13 -8.09
C CYS A 151 -5.04 3.48 -7.40
N CYS A 152 -4.91 4.61 -8.12
CA CYS A 152 -5.02 5.96 -7.57
C CYS A 152 -6.26 6.68 -8.06
N PHE A 153 -6.80 7.56 -7.22
CA PHE A 153 -7.88 8.47 -7.55
C PHE A 153 -7.45 9.91 -7.23
N ARG A 154 -7.65 10.84 -8.18
CA ARG A 154 -7.23 12.25 -8.05
C ARG A 154 -5.78 12.41 -7.58
N GLY A 155 -4.88 11.58 -8.13
CA GLY A 155 -3.45 11.63 -7.85
C GLY A 155 -3.01 11.10 -6.47
N ARG A 156 -3.89 10.45 -5.73
CA ARG A 156 -3.65 9.93 -4.37
C ARG A 156 -4.20 8.51 -4.20
N LEU A 157 -3.74 7.81 -3.18
CA LEU A 157 -4.27 6.50 -2.84
C LEU A 157 -5.66 6.66 -2.20
N PRO A 158 -6.73 6.10 -2.81
CA PRO A 158 -8.08 6.29 -2.31
C PRO A 158 -8.34 5.45 -1.06
N GLN A 159 -9.11 5.99 -0.12
CA GLN A 159 -9.66 5.23 0.98
C GLN A 159 -10.95 4.55 0.50
N GLY A 160 -10.95 3.22 0.41
CA GLY A 160 -12.06 2.40 -0.08
C GLY A 160 -11.73 1.49 -1.27
N ALA A 161 -10.58 1.67 -1.92
CA ALA A 161 -10.15 0.77 -2.98
C ALA A 161 -9.50 -0.51 -2.41
N PRO A 162 -9.73 -1.68 -3.04
CA PRO A 162 -9.17 -2.96 -2.59
C PRO A 162 -7.65 -2.99 -2.52
N THR A 163 -6.97 -2.25 -3.40
CA THR A 163 -5.51 -2.23 -3.49
C THR A 163 -4.84 -1.33 -2.45
N SER A 164 -5.57 -0.34 -1.92
CA SER A 164 -4.99 0.70 -1.06
C SER A 164 -4.32 0.16 0.21
N PRO A 165 -4.91 -0.81 0.93
CA PRO A 165 -4.29 -1.36 2.13
C PRO A 165 -2.92 -2.00 1.85
N MET A 166 -2.83 -2.85 0.83
CA MET A 166 -1.58 -3.54 0.50
C MET A 166 -0.52 -2.59 -0.05
N ILE A 167 -0.91 -1.65 -0.92
CA ILE A 167 0.01 -0.60 -1.42
C ILE A 167 0.58 0.23 -0.27
N SER A 168 -0.24 0.58 0.73
CA SER A 168 0.24 1.33 1.89
C SER A 168 1.29 0.55 2.67
N ASN A 169 1.11 -0.75 2.87
CA ASN A 169 2.09 -1.61 3.52
C ASN A 169 3.42 -1.69 2.74
N LEU A 170 3.35 -1.86 1.41
CA LEU A 170 4.54 -1.90 0.56
C LEU A 170 5.31 -0.58 0.56
N ILE A 171 4.61 0.55 0.52
CA ILE A 171 5.24 1.88 0.58
C ILE A 171 5.87 2.17 1.94
N CYS A 172 5.25 1.69 3.02
CA CYS A 172 5.76 1.87 4.38
C CYS A 172 6.91 0.91 4.73
N ARG A 173 7.22 -0.10 3.92
CA ARG A 173 8.27 -1.09 4.19
C ARG A 173 9.60 -0.46 4.63
N ARG A 174 10.03 0.63 3.98
CA ARG A 174 11.27 1.32 4.35
C ARG A 174 11.15 2.08 5.68
N LEU A 175 10.00 2.68 5.95
CA LEU A 175 9.70 3.33 7.22
C LEU A 175 9.71 2.29 8.35
N ASP A 176 8.97 1.20 8.15
CA ASP A 176 8.85 0.11 9.09
C ASP A 176 10.23 -0.49 9.44
N GLY A 177 11.09 -0.71 8.42
CA GLY A 177 12.45 -1.21 8.63
C GLY A 177 13.33 -0.24 9.42
N ARG A 178 13.21 1.08 9.16
CA ARG A 178 13.98 2.10 9.90
C ARG A 178 13.53 2.20 11.36
N LEU A 179 12.21 2.22 11.60
CA LEU A 179 11.65 2.32 12.95
C LEU A 179 11.92 1.04 13.75
N SER A 180 11.73 -0.14 13.15
CA SER A 180 12.12 -1.41 13.79
C SER A 180 13.58 -1.43 14.17
N GLY A 181 14.49 -1.08 13.24
CA GLY A 181 15.93 -1.07 13.52
C GLY A 181 16.33 -0.03 14.56
N LEU A 182 15.64 1.11 14.62
CA LEU A 182 15.86 2.09 15.68
C LEU A 182 15.44 1.53 17.04
N LEU A 183 14.21 1.02 17.17
CA LEU A 183 13.69 0.51 18.43
C LEU A 183 14.51 -0.67 18.96
N THR A 184 14.97 -1.57 18.08
CA THR A 184 15.80 -2.72 18.45
C THR A 184 17.09 -2.29 19.19
N LYS A 185 17.70 -1.15 18.81
CA LYS A 185 18.90 -0.61 19.50
C LYS A 185 18.64 -0.21 20.94
N PHE A 186 17.40 0.09 21.30
CA PHE A 186 16.96 0.46 22.65
C PHE A 186 16.23 -0.69 23.36
N GLY A 187 16.32 -1.93 22.85
CA GLY A 187 15.57 -3.07 23.41
C GLY A 187 14.06 -2.98 23.24
N GLY A 188 13.61 -2.11 22.32
CA GLY A 188 12.19 -1.87 22.05
C GLY A 188 11.64 -2.64 20.87
N THR A 189 10.33 -2.61 20.72
CA THR A 189 9.55 -3.25 19.66
C THR A 189 8.72 -2.19 18.94
N TYR A 190 8.64 -2.30 17.62
CA TYR A 190 7.80 -1.47 16.75
C TYR A 190 6.86 -2.36 15.95
N THR A 191 5.58 -1.98 15.89
CA THR A 191 4.61 -2.53 14.95
C THR A 191 3.75 -1.44 14.35
N ARG A 192 3.05 -1.77 13.25
CA ARG A 192 2.10 -0.87 12.60
C ARG A 192 0.83 -1.61 12.22
N TYR A 193 -0.32 -1.06 12.59
CA TYR A 193 -1.63 -1.53 12.18
C TYR A 193 -2.34 -0.45 11.33
N GLY A 194 -2.14 -0.51 10.02
CA GLY A 194 -2.62 0.53 9.12
C GLY A 194 -1.87 1.84 9.31
N ASP A 195 -2.59 2.86 9.78
CA ASP A 195 -2.12 4.19 10.17
C ASP A 195 -1.59 4.26 11.61
N ASP A 196 -1.99 3.31 12.49
CA ASP A 196 -1.55 3.25 13.88
C ASP A 196 -0.15 2.63 13.99
N MET A 197 0.78 3.36 14.58
CA MET A 197 2.14 2.93 14.89
C MET A 197 2.29 2.74 16.39
N THR A 198 2.74 1.55 16.82
CA THR A 198 2.97 1.24 18.23
C THR A 198 4.45 0.98 18.50
N PHE A 199 4.95 1.65 19.51
CA PHE A 199 6.32 1.56 20.00
C PHE A 199 6.28 1.11 21.44
N SER A 200 7.09 0.12 21.82
CA SER A 200 7.16 -0.32 23.22
C SER A 200 8.55 -0.77 23.59
N GLY A 201 8.86 -0.74 24.88
CA GLY A 201 10.17 -1.15 25.39
C GLY A 201 10.44 -0.67 26.79
N PRO A 202 11.72 -0.67 27.21
CA PRO A 202 12.15 -0.10 28.48
C PRO A 202 12.05 1.44 28.46
N GLU A 203 12.21 2.09 29.60
CA GLU A 203 12.08 3.57 29.74
C GLU A 203 12.99 4.37 28.80
N GLN A 204 14.13 3.79 28.43
CA GLN A 204 15.08 4.42 27.50
C GLN A 204 14.46 4.82 26.15
N ILE A 205 13.36 4.18 25.71
CA ILE A 205 12.68 4.56 24.47
C ILE A 205 12.06 5.95 24.54
N LEU A 206 11.83 6.51 25.74
CA LEU A 206 11.31 7.87 25.91
C LEU A 206 12.27 8.94 25.34
N SER A 207 13.57 8.66 25.33
CA SER A 207 14.58 9.56 24.74
C SER A 207 14.44 9.73 23.22
N LEU A 208 13.63 8.89 22.56
CA LEU A 208 13.32 8.98 21.13
C LEU A 208 12.18 9.96 20.83
N LEU A 209 11.45 10.39 21.87
CA LEU A 209 10.41 11.41 21.71
C LEU A 209 11.07 12.79 21.69
N PRO A 210 10.69 13.68 20.75
CA PRO A 210 11.07 15.08 20.84
C PRO A 210 10.41 15.66 22.10
N LEU A 211 11.24 16.23 22.98
CA LEU A 211 10.80 17.00 24.14
C LEU A 211 10.11 18.29 23.70
#